data_35ae5dcca92d51961096a0c0f719c142
#
_entry.id   35ae5dcca92d51961096a0c0f719c142
#
_cell.length_a   1.000
_cell.length_b   1.000
_cell.length_c   1.000
_cell.angle_alpha   90.00
_cell.angle_beta   90.00
_cell.angle_gamma   90.00
#
_symmetry.space_group_name_H-M   'P 1'
#
loop_
_entity.id
_entity.type
_entity.pdbx_description
1 polymer ?
#
loop_
_entity_poly.entity_id
_entity_poly.type
_entity_poly.pdbx_seq_one_letter_code
_entity_poly.pdbx_strand_id
1 'polypeptide(L)'
;AEIFRLYLNLVPYGGNVEGIASASYRYFGRTTDQLSLAQIVTLAIVPNRPGSWRPGETNQRLLAGRNRWLGKMRTQELFSEAVIRDALEEPLTIDRPEPARWAPHLTARIHRAIPDQPVVRTTIALRRQQQVQTIVANYQRSLRPYGIHNAAVLVVNNATRAVEAYV
;
A
#
# COMPACT_ATOMS: atom_id res chain seq x y z
N ALA A 1 24.21 1.33 10.87
CA ALA A 1 23.38 1.46 9.65
C ALA A 1 22.46 0.23 9.47
N GLU A 2 22.94 -1.00 9.65
CA GLU A 2 22.19 -2.24 9.40
C GLU A 2 21.02 -2.45 10.38
N ILE A 3 21.23 -2.26 11.68
CA ILE A 3 20.19 -2.37 12.71
C ILE A 3 19.04 -1.41 12.42
N PHE A 4 19.34 -0.18 12.04
CA PHE A 4 18.32 0.82 11.71
C PHE A 4 17.52 0.44 10.45
N ARG A 5 18.18 -0.14 9.45
CA ARG A 5 17.53 -0.65 8.26
C ARG A 5 16.59 -1.81 8.59
N LEU A 6 17.04 -2.76 9.40
CA LEU A 6 16.20 -3.87 9.87
C LEU A 6 15.00 -3.37 10.67
N TYR A 7 15.22 -2.43 11.59
CA TYR A 7 14.14 -1.80 12.36
C TYR A 7 13.09 -1.19 11.43
N LEU A 8 13.48 -0.34 10.49
CA LEU A 8 12.55 0.30 9.56
C LEU A 8 11.78 -0.69 8.67
N ASN A 9 12.37 -1.85 8.37
CA ASN A 9 11.73 -2.87 7.55
C ASN A 9 10.78 -3.78 8.32
N LEU A 10 10.94 -3.93 9.64
CA LEU A 10 10.19 -4.88 10.44
C LEU A 10 9.24 -4.23 11.45
N VAL A 11 9.42 -2.93 11.73
CA VAL A 11 8.59 -2.25 12.73
C VAL A 11 7.12 -2.21 12.29
N PRO A 12 6.16 -2.52 13.20
CA PRO A 12 4.74 -2.50 12.90
C PRO A 12 4.18 -1.08 12.86
N TYR A 13 3.36 -0.81 11.84
CA TYR A 13 2.65 0.47 11.65
C TYR A 13 1.14 0.35 11.90
N GLY A 14 0.69 -0.75 12.48
CA GLY A 14 -0.72 -1.01 12.82
C GLY A 14 -1.42 -1.93 11.81
N GLY A 15 -2.30 -2.78 12.32
CA GLY A 15 -2.87 -3.88 11.54
C GLY A 15 -1.78 -4.82 11.01
N ASN A 16 -1.89 -5.20 9.75
CA ASN A 16 -0.93 -6.07 9.07
C ASN A 16 0.11 -5.26 8.25
N VAL A 17 0.41 -4.03 8.67
CA VAL A 17 1.38 -3.18 7.97
C VAL A 17 2.71 -3.24 8.70
N GLU A 18 3.68 -3.88 8.09
CA GLU A 18 5.07 -3.97 8.54
C GLU A 18 6.00 -3.23 7.58
N GLY A 19 6.97 -2.54 8.15
CA GLY A 19 8.00 -1.80 7.44
C GLY A 19 7.55 -0.46 6.87
N ILE A 20 8.49 0.48 6.83
CA ILE A 20 8.22 1.86 6.44
C ILE A 20 7.77 2.01 4.99
N ALA A 21 8.27 1.19 4.08
CA ALA A 21 7.89 1.23 2.67
C ALA A 21 6.42 0.82 2.49
N SER A 22 5.99 -0.25 3.17
CA SER A 22 4.59 -0.69 3.19
C SER A 22 3.68 0.38 3.81
N ALA A 23 4.12 1.00 4.91
CA ALA A 23 3.37 2.04 5.60
C ALA A 23 3.23 3.32 4.75
N SER A 24 4.31 3.74 4.09
CA SER A 24 4.33 4.87 3.17
C SER A 24 3.28 4.69 2.06
N TYR A 25 3.34 3.57 1.37
CA TYR A 25 2.38 3.25 0.31
C TYR A 25 0.95 3.10 0.85
N ARG A 26 0.77 2.37 1.96
CA ARG A 26 -0.55 2.06 2.52
C ARG A 26 -1.28 3.28 3.06
N TYR A 27 -0.55 4.25 3.62
CA TYR A 27 -1.15 5.41 4.26
C TYR A 27 -1.14 6.67 3.39
N PHE A 28 -0.15 6.80 2.51
CA PHE A 28 0.02 8.00 1.70
C PHE A 28 0.03 7.76 0.19
N GLY A 29 -0.03 6.49 -0.25
CA GLY A 29 0.03 6.16 -1.68
C GLY A 29 1.35 6.51 -2.37
N ARG A 30 2.43 6.72 -1.59
CA ARG A 30 3.72 7.23 -2.06
C ARG A 30 4.86 6.31 -1.67
N THR A 31 5.95 6.38 -2.41
CA THR A 31 7.23 5.78 -2.03
C THR A 31 7.91 6.62 -0.95
N THR A 32 8.83 6.03 -0.19
CA THR A 32 9.46 6.69 0.97
C THR A 32 10.26 7.94 0.62
N ASP A 33 10.80 8.03 -0.59
CA ASP A 33 11.53 9.17 -1.13
C ASP A 33 10.63 10.36 -1.51
N GLN A 34 9.32 10.13 -1.63
CA GLN A 34 8.32 11.15 -1.99
C GLN A 34 7.54 11.70 -0.79
N LEU A 35 7.89 11.26 0.42
CA LEU A 35 7.19 11.71 1.63
C LEU A 35 7.59 13.14 2.01
N SER A 36 6.60 13.93 2.42
CA SER A 36 6.83 15.22 3.07
C SER A 36 7.39 15.05 4.49
N LEU A 37 7.97 16.11 5.08
CA LEU A 37 8.41 16.08 6.47
C LEU A 37 7.26 15.72 7.43
N ALA A 38 6.06 16.26 7.20
CA ALA A 38 4.88 15.93 7.99
C ALA A 38 4.52 14.45 7.94
N GLN A 39 4.61 13.83 6.76
CA GLN A 39 4.36 12.40 6.55
C GLN A 39 5.45 11.53 7.19
N ILE A 40 6.73 11.92 7.05
CA ILE A 40 7.86 11.23 7.69
C ILE A 40 7.69 11.23 9.21
N VAL A 41 7.42 12.40 9.82
CA VAL A 41 7.22 12.49 11.28
C VAL A 41 5.99 11.70 11.72
N THR A 42 4.92 11.70 10.93
CA THR A 42 3.75 10.87 11.19
C THR A 42 4.12 9.39 11.27
N LEU A 43 4.84 8.87 10.27
CA LEU A 43 5.28 7.47 10.30
C LEU A 43 6.26 7.19 11.44
N ALA A 44 7.16 8.12 11.76
CA ALA A 44 8.12 7.93 12.84
C ALA A 44 7.49 7.74 14.22
N ILE A 45 6.29 8.30 14.46
CA ILE A 45 5.62 8.20 15.76
C ILE A 45 4.65 7.01 15.87
N VAL A 46 4.13 6.50 14.77
CA VAL A 46 3.15 5.38 14.75
C VAL A 46 3.66 4.14 15.48
N PRO A 47 4.92 3.68 15.30
CA PRO A 47 5.43 2.49 15.98
C PRO A 47 5.43 2.56 17.50
N ASN A 48 5.44 3.75 18.09
CA ASN A 48 5.38 3.91 19.55
C ASN A 48 4.04 3.45 20.15
N ARG A 49 2.97 3.50 19.35
CA ARG A 49 1.61 3.09 19.76
C ARG A 49 0.82 2.57 18.56
N PRO A 50 1.23 1.47 17.92
CA PRO A 50 0.66 1.02 16.65
C PRO A 50 -0.83 0.63 16.73
N GLY A 51 -1.31 0.29 17.93
CA GLY A 51 -2.73 -0.01 18.18
C GLY A 51 -3.62 1.22 18.30
N SER A 52 -3.09 2.35 18.81
CA SER A 52 -3.87 3.56 19.10
C SER A 52 -3.56 4.76 18.20
N TRP A 53 -2.43 4.75 17.51
CA TRP A 53 -2.02 5.78 16.56
C TRP A 53 -2.09 5.28 15.12
N ARG A 54 -3.15 4.56 14.83
CA ARG A 54 -3.37 4.02 13.50
C ARG A 54 -3.86 5.12 12.57
N PRO A 55 -3.12 5.46 11.51
CA PRO A 55 -3.55 6.48 10.58
C PRO A 55 -4.93 6.17 9.96
N GLY A 56 -5.80 7.16 9.91
CA GLY A 56 -7.16 7.05 9.37
C GLY A 56 -8.26 6.75 10.39
N GLU A 57 -7.95 6.26 11.59
CA GLU A 57 -8.93 5.99 12.65
C GLU A 57 -8.87 7.02 13.78
N THR A 58 -7.67 7.48 14.13
CA THR A 58 -7.42 8.39 15.25
C THR A 58 -6.61 9.62 14.83
N ASN A 59 -6.98 10.22 13.69
CA ASN A 59 -6.18 11.28 13.06
C ASN A 59 -5.92 12.49 13.97
N GLN A 60 -6.87 12.89 14.83
CA GLN A 60 -6.65 14.04 15.71
C GLN A 60 -5.53 13.81 16.74
N ARG A 61 -5.47 12.62 17.36
CA ARG A 61 -4.41 12.28 18.31
C ARG A 61 -3.06 12.13 17.61
N LEU A 62 -3.07 11.56 16.44
CA LEU A 62 -1.88 11.38 15.60
C LEU A 62 -1.36 12.74 15.13
N LEU A 63 -2.24 13.64 14.70
CA LEU A 63 -1.93 15.01 14.31
C LEU A 63 -1.29 15.79 15.47
N ALA A 64 -1.88 15.71 16.67
CA ALA A 64 -1.32 16.34 17.86
C ALA A 64 0.07 15.79 18.21
N GLY A 65 0.26 14.46 18.09
CA GLY A 65 1.55 13.81 18.27
C GLY A 65 2.60 14.30 17.26
N ARG A 66 2.25 14.33 15.96
CA ARG A 66 3.08 14.87 14.88
C ARG A 66 3.50 16.30 15.16
N ASN A 67 2.54 17.16 15.45
CA ASN A 67 2.81 18.59 15.67
C ASN A 67 3.68 18.83 16.91
N ARG A 68 3.55 18.01 17.96
CA ARG A 68 4.45 18.05 19.13
C ARG A 68 5.90 17.73 18.74
N TRP A 69 6.11 16.73 17.88
CA TRP A 69 7.45 16.38 17.41
C TRP A 69 8.03 17.42 16.47
N LEU A 70 7.23 17.97 15.55
CA LEU A 70 7.64 19.11 14.71
C LEU A 70 8.04 20.32 15.56
N GLY A 71 7.31 20.60 16.63
CA GLY A 71 7.67 21.65 17.59
C GLY A 71 9.01 21.40 18.29
N LYS A 72 9.31 20.15 18.67
CA LYS A 72 10.63 19.80 19.22
C LYS A 72 11.76 19.97 18.18
N MET A 73 11.52 19.55 16.93
CA MET A 73 12.49 19.73 15.83
C MET A 73 12.76 21.21 15.56
N ARG A 74 11.74 22.06 15.68
CA ARG A 74 11.86 23.52 15.60
C ARG A 74 12.77 24.06 16.70
N THR A 75 12.52 23.69 17.95
CA THR A 75 13.33 24.13 19.11
C THR A 75 14.78 23.66 19.02
N GLN A 76 15.03 22.53 18.37
CA GLN A 76 16.37 21.98 18.16
C GLN A 76 17.02 22.44 16.82
N GLU A 77 16.35 23.32 16.08
CA GLU A 77 16.83 23.88 14.80
C GLU A 77 17.24 22.81 13.77
N LEU A 78 16.56 21.64 13.78
CA LEU A 78 16.89 20.52 12.89
C LEU A 78 16.53 20.80 11.42
N PHE A 79 15.56 21.68 11.20
CA PHE A 79 15.09 22.12 9.89
C PHE A 79 14.83 23.62 9.90
N SER A 80 14.83 24.26 8.74
CA SER A 80 14.49 25.67 8.63
C SER A 80 13.07 25.96 9.11
N GLU A 81 12.83 27.16 9.62
CA GLU A 81 11.50 27.59 10.09
C GLU A 81 10.43 27.45 9.02
N ALA A 82 10.76 27.74 7.76
CA ALA A 82 9.83 27.60 6.63
C ALA A 82 9.39 26.12 6.46
N VAL A 83 10.31 25.18 6.49
CA VAL A 83 10.03 23.75 6.34
C VAL A 83 9.17 23.22 7.50
N ILE A 84 9.44 23.66 8.73
CA ILE A 84 8.64 23.27 9.90
C ILE A 84 7.23 23.86 9.81
N ARG A 85 7.10 25.12 9.40
CA ARG A 85 5.80 25.77 9.24
C ARG A 85 4.95 25.04 8.20
N ASP A 86 5.52 24.76 7.03
CA ASP A 86 4.82 24.04 5.96
C ASP A 86 4.37 22.64 6.44
N ALA A 87 5.22 21.94 7.19
CA ALA A 87 4.88 20.65 7.78
C ALA A 87 3.79 20.71 8.85
N LEU A 88 3.71 21.81 9.62
CA LEU A 88 2.65 22.02 10.62
C LEU A 88 1.29 22.34 9.96
N GLU A 89 1.31 23.09 8.86
CA GLU A 89 0.12 23.46 8.08
C GLU A 89 -0.41 22.31 7.23
N GLU A 90 0.45 21.34 6.88
CA GLU A 90 0.06 20.18 6.07
C GLU A 90 -1.02 19.36 6.76
N PRO A 91 -2.20 19.18 6.12
CA PRO A 91 -3.26 18.36 6.68
C PRO A 91 -2.84 16.88 6.75
N LEU A 92 -3.29 16.18 7.78
CA LEU A 92 -3.10 14.73 7.87
C LEU A 92 -4.15 14.02 7.02
N THR A 93 -3.89 13.92 5.74
CA THR A 93 -4.73 13.18 4.80
C THR A 93 -4.19 11.77 4.66
N ILE A 94 -5.02 10.78 4.90
CA ILE A 94 -4.70 9.37 4.74
C ILE A 94 -5.36 8.88 3.46
N ASP A 95 -4.54 8.65 2.46
CA ASP A 95 -4.96 7.99 1.23
C ASP A 95 -4.63 6.50 1.39
N ARG A 96 -5.65 5.68 1.52
CA ARG A 96 -5.49 4.22 1.63
C ARG A 96 -5.76 3.58 0.28
N PRO A 97 -4.80 3.59 -0.64
CA PRO A 97 -5.01 2.91 -1.90
C PRO A 97 -5.31 1.43 -1.61
N GLU A 98 -6.38 0.93 -2.15
CA GLU A 98 -6.63 -0.50 -2.09
C GLU A 98 -5.50 -1.21 -2.84
N PRO A 99 -4.90 -2.26 -2.26
CA PRO A 99 -3.91 -3.04 -2.98
C PRO A 99 -4.55 -3.59 -4.26
N ALA A 100 -3.87 -3.40 -5.36
CA ALA A 100 -4.34 -3.87 -6.66
C ALA A 100 -4.57 -5.40 -6.62
N ARG A 101 -5.81 -5.82 -6.76
CA ARG A 101 -6.22 -7.25 -6.76
C ARG A 101 -6.48 -7.73 -8.18
N TRP A 102 -5.45 -7.64 -9.04
CA TRP A 102 -5.63 -7.98 -10.45
C TRP A 102 -5.81 -9.47 -10.72
N ALA A 103 -5.23 -10.36 -9.91
CA ALA A 103 -5.34 -11.81 -10.08
C ALA A 103 -5.34 -12.53 -8.72
N PRO A 104 -6.35 -12.35 -7.87
CA PRO A 104 -6.35 -12.88 -6.50
C PRO A 104 -6.28 -14.41 -6.45
N HIS A 105 -6.96 -15.11 -7.36
CA HIS A 105 -6.95 -16.56 -7.44
C HIS A 105 -5.58 -17.10 -7.85
N LEU A 106 -4.90 -16.46 -8.81
CA LEU A 106 -3.54 -16.80 -9.21
C LEU A 106 -2.57 -16.57 -8.05
N THR A 107 -2.68 -15.41 -7.38
CA THR A 107 -1.84 -15.07 -6.21
C THR A 107 -1.99 -16.12 -5.11
N ALA A 108 -3.23 -16.50 -4.76
CA ALA A 108 -3.49 -17.52 -3.76
C ALA A 108 -2.95 -18.91 -4.18
N ARG A 109 -3.02 -19.25 -5.45
CA ARG A 109 -2.46 -20.50 -6.00
C ARG A 109 -0.95 -20.52 -5.91
N ILE A 110 -0.28 -19.44 -6.33
CA ILE A 110 1.17 -19.31 -6.29
C ILE A 110 1.67 -19.36 -4.84
N HIS A 111 1.05 -18.60 -3.94
CA HIS A 111 1.43 -18.60 -2.52
C HIS A 111 1.34 -19.98 -1.89
N ARG A 112 0.33 -20.79 -2.23
CA ARG A 112 0.23 -22.18 -1.76
C ARG A 112 1.32 -23.09 -2.33
N ALA A 113 1.73 -22.86 -3.57
CA ALA A 113 2.74 -23.65 -4.24
C ALA A 113 4.18 -23.32 -3.78
N ILE A 114 4.45 -22.06 -3.50
CA ILE A 114 5.78 -21.53 -3.14
C ILE A 114 5.66 -20.47 -2.03
N PRO A 115 5.28 -20.86 -0.79
CA PRO A 115 4.93 -19.93 0.30
C PRO A 115 6.09 -19.03 0.75
N ASP A 116 7.33 -19.50 0.61
CA ASP A 116 8.54 -18.82 1.11
C ASP A 116 9.14 -17.83 0.09
N GLN A 117 8.53 -17.68 -1.07
CA GLN A 117 8.99 -16.75 -2.10
C GLN A 117 8.38 -15.36 -1.91
N PRO A 118 9.15 -14.36 -1.46
CA PRO A 118 8.63 -13.02 -1.18
C PRO A 118 8.22 -12.25 -2.44
N VAL A 119 8.84 -12.57 -3.59
CA VAL A 119 8.56 -11.95 -4.88
C VAL A 119 8.51 -12.99 -5.97
N VAL A 120 7.39 -13.07 -6.66
CA VAL A 120 7.21 -13.98 -7.80
C VAL A 120 6.96 -13.18 -9.07
N ARG A 121 7.80 -13.39 -10.07
CA ARG A 121 7.59 -12.84 -11.41
C ARG A 121 6.72 -13.79 -12.21
N THR A 122 5.69 -13.26 -12.85
CA THR A 122 4.76 -14.03 -13.69
C THR A 122 4.76 -13.52 -15.13
N THR A 123 4.12 -14.26 -16.00
CA THR A 123 3.90 -13.88 -17.42
C THR A 123 2.65 -12.99 -17.59
N ILE A 124 1.93 -12.68 -16.52
CA ILE A 124 0.72 -11.87 -16.59
C ILE A 124 1.06 -10.45 -17.06
N ALA A 125 0.44 -10.04 -18.15
CA ALA A 125 0.55 -8.69 -18.70
C ALA A 125 -0.54 -7.81 -18.09
N LEU A 126 -0.18 -6.86 -17.23
CA LEU A 126 -1.14 -6.02 -16.48
C LEU A 126 -2.21 -5.41 -17.39
N ARG A 127 -1.83 -4.87 -18.53
CA ARG A 127 -2.77 -4.25 -19.48
C ARG A 127 -3.80 -5.24 -20.01
N ARG A 128 -3.38 -6.47 -20.34
CA ARG A 128 -4.30 -7.53 -20.77
C ARG A 128 -5.20 -8.00 -19.62
N GLN A 129 -4.62 -8.19 -18.46
CA GLN A 129 -5.39 -8.55 -17.26
C GLN A 129 -6.53 -7.57 -17.01
N GLN A 130 -6.26 -6.27 -17.06
CA GLN A 130 -7.25 -5.21 -16.88
C GLN A 130 -8.34 -5.25 -17.96
N GLN A 131 -7.95 -5.39 -19.21
CA GLN A 131 -8.90 -5.50 -20.33
C GLN A 131 -9.82 -6.70 -20.18
N VAL A 132 -9.27 -7.88 -19.88
CA VAL A 132 -10.06 -9.10 -19.70
C VAL A 132 -10.99 -8.98 -18.50
N GLN A 133 -10.55 -8.43 -17.38
CA GLN A 133 -11.43 -8.19 -16.21
C GLN A 133 -12.61 -7.28 -16.57
N THR A 134 -12.37 -6.22 -17.33
CA THR A 134 -13.44 -5.32 -17.78
C THR A 134 -14.45 -6.05 -18.67
N ILE A 135 -13.96 -6.86 -19.60
CA ILE A 135 -14.83 -7.67 -20.48
C ILE A 135 -15.66 -8.64 -19.64
N VAL A 136 -15.03 -9.41 -18.75
CA VAL A 136 -15.71 -10.39 -17.88
C VAL A 136 -16.75 -9.71 -17.01
N ALA A 137 -16.42 -8.58 -16.38
CA ALA A 137 -17.35 -7.83 -15.54
C ALA A 137 -18.59 -7.32 -16.33
N ASN A 138 -18.39 -6.92 -17.58
CA ASN A 138 -19.51 -6.52 -18.44
C ASN A 138 -20.39 -7.70 -18.83
N TYR A 139 -19.80 -8.83 -19.23
CA TYR A 139 -20.55 -10.04 -19.56
C TYR A 139 -21.27 -10.62 -18.33
N GLN A 140 -20.65 -10.64 -17.17
CA GLN A 140 -21.27 -11.15 -15.95
C GLN A 140 -22.57 -10.42 -15.62
N ARG A 141 -22.65 -9.12 -15.88
CA ARG A 141 -23.91 -8.35 -15.67
C ARG A 141 -25.05 -8.86 -16.54
N SER A 142 -24.79 -9.22 -17.80
CA SER A 142 -25.80 -9.74 -18.72
C SER A 142 -26.19 -11.20 -18.43
N LEU A 143 -25.32 -11.96 -17.74
CA LEU A 143 -25.55 -13.37 -17.43
C LEU A 143 -26.23 -13.59 -16.07
N ARG A 144 -26.21 -12.60 -15.16
CA ARG A 144 -26.86 -12.66 -13.84
C ARG A 144 -28.34 -13.05 -13.89
N PRO A 145 -29.17 -12.52 -14.80
CA PRO A 145 -30.56 -12.91 -14.89
C PRO A 145 -30.77 -14.41 -15.20
N TYR A 146 -29.77 -15.07 -15.77
CA TYR A 146 -29.78 -16.50 -16.08
C TYR A 146 -29.18 -17.38 -14.97
N GLY A 147 -28.92 -16.80 -13.77
CA GLY A 147 -28.34 -17.52 -12.63
C GLY A 147 -26.86 -17.79 -12.74
N ILE A 148 -26.15 -17.16 -13.68
CA ILE A 148 -24.69 -17.32 -13.87
C ILE A 148 -23.97 -16.22 -13.11
N HIS A 149 -23.26 -16.60 -12.04
CA HIS A 149 -22.59 -15.66 -11.13
C HIS A 149 -21.05 -15.73 -11.17
N ASN A 150 -20.51 -16.79 -11.76
CA ASN A 150 -19.06 -17.03 -11.82
C ASN A 150 -18.60 -17.18 -13.27
N ALA A 151 -17.42 -16.66 -13.55
CA ALA A 151 -16.77 -16.83 -14.84
C ALA A 151 -15.25 -16.99 -14.60
N ALA A 152 -14.58 -17.73 -15.46
CA ALA A 152 -13.12 -17.84 -15.49
C ALA A 152 -12.62 -17.66 -16.91
N VAL A 153 -11.55 -16.90 -17.09
CA VAL A 153 -10.94 -16.65 -18.40
C VAL A 153 -9.43 -16.74 -18.30
N LEU A 154 -8.85 -17.50 -19.23
CA LEU A 154 -7.41 -17.55 -19.46
C LEU A 154 -7.10 -17.01 -20.86
N VAL A 155 -6.12 -16.09 -20.92
CA VAL A 155 -5.57 -15.63 -22.18
C VAL A 155 -4.15 -16.15 -22.31
N VAL A 156 -3.90 -16.92 -23.36
CA VAL A 156 -2.60 -17.56 -23.64
C VAL A 156 -2.04 -17.02 -24.95
N ASN A 157 -0.78 -16.66 -24.95
CA ASN A 157 -0.06 -16.29 -26.15
C ASN A 157 0.27 -17.57 -26.96
N ASN A 158 -0.22 -17.65 -28.18
CA ASN A 158 -0.06 -18.87 -29.02
C ASN A 158 1.38 -19.16 -29.37
N ALA A 159 2.23 -18.16 -29.55
CA ALA A 159 3.62 -18.32 -29.90
C ALA A 159 4.50 -18.77 -28.73
N THR A 160 4.32 -18.11 -27.58
CA THR A 160 5.15 -18.33 -26.38
C THR A 160 4.57 -19.33 -25.40
N ARG A 161 3.28 -19.69 -25.56
CA ARG A 161 2.50 -20.52 -24.62
C ARG A 161 2.38 -19.89 -23.21
N ALA A 162 2.74 -18.65 -23.06
CA ALA A 162 2.65 -17.94 -21.79
C ALA A 162 1.20 -17.51 -21.49
N VAL A 163 0.77 -17.64 -20.24
CA VAL A 163 -0.50 -17.11 -19.77
C VAL A 163 -0.33 -15.61 -19.51
N GLU A 164 -1.06 -14.77 -20.26
CA GLU A 164 -0.96 -13.31 -20.18
C GLU A 164 -2.12 -12.66 -19.40
N ALA A 165 -3.22 -13.37 -19.21
CA ALA A 165 -4.28 -12.96 -18.27
C ALA A 165 -4.91 -14.18 -17.59
N TYR A 166 -5.33 -13.98 -16.33
CA TYR A 166 -5.92 -14.99 -15.45
C TYR A 166 -7.04 -14.34 -14.62
N VAL A 167 -8.30 -14.56 -15.01
CA VAL A 167 -9.49 -13.99 -14.38
C VAL A 167 -10.40 -15.09 -13.86
#